data_f21bc5fad084a416bfddeb9e5b4812dd
#
_entry.id   f21bc5fad084a416bfddeb9e5b4812dd
#
_cell.length_a   1.000
_cell.length_b   1.000
_cell.length_c   1.000
_cell.angle_alpha   90.00
_cell.angle_beta   90.00
_cell.angle_gamma   90.00
#
_symmetry.space_group_name_H-M   'P 1'
#
loop_
_entity.id
_entity.type
_entity.pdbx_description
1 polymer ?
#
loop_
_entity_poly.entity_id
_entity_poly.type
_entity_poly.pdbx_seq_one_letter_code
_entity_poly.pdbx_strand_id
1 'polypeptide(L)'
;VKKNVPKSYKRIMTSEEAAQLKEYMAAFVSEGTGSVLSGRSYTVAGKTGTAEYSMTDGEKTHSWFTGFTNVDNPELVITVITEGSDGSAGGKAVSIAGAVLDSYYNR
;
A
#
# COMPACT_ATOMS: atom_id res chain seq x y z
N VAL A 1 7.42 18.49 -20.40
CA VAL A 1 7.31 17.59 -19.24
C VAL A 1 8.70 17.05 -18.91
N LYS A 2 9.09 17.20 -17.67
CA LYS A 2 10.38 16.68 -17.22
C LYS A 2 10.29 15.19 -16.95
N LYS A 3 11.13 14.42 -17.61
CA LYS A 3 11.22 12.97 -17.39
C LYS A 3 12.28 12.68 -16.32
N ASN A 4 11.87 12.03 -15.26
CA ASN A 4 12.80 11.60 -14.22
C ASN A 4 13.45 10.28 -14.61
N VAL A 5 14.77 10.23 -14.48
CA VAL A 5 15.54 9.00 -14.73
C VAL A 5 15.84 8.35 -13.38
N PRO A 6 15.57 7.06 -13.22
CA PRO A 6 15.89 6.37 -11.98
C PRO A 6 17.38 6.50 -11.64
N LYS A 7 17.66 6.87 -10.39
CA LYS A 7 19.02 7.01 -9.90
C LYS A 7 19.13 6.28 -8.55
N SER A 8 20.05 5.34 -8.47
CA SER A 8 20.35 4.67 -7.20
C SER A 8 21.14 5.60 -6.31
N TYR A 9 20.59 5.92 -5.16
CA TYR A 9 21.30 6.71 -4.15
C TYR A 9 22.15 5.83 -3.24
N LYS A 10 21.56 4.77 -2.73
CA LYS A 10 22.23 3.86 -1.82
C LYS A 10 21.49 2.53 -1.74
N ARG A 11 22.20 1.44 -1.69
CA ARG A 11 21.61 0.14 -1.40
C ARG A 11 21.53 -0.02 0.12
N ILE A 12 20.31 -0.27 0.63
CA ILE A 12 20.08 -0.36 2.07
C ILE A 12 19.75 -1.77 2.54
N MET A 13 19.53 -2.70 1.64
CA MET A 13 19.27 -4.10 1.99
C MET A 13 19.74 -5.04 0.90
N THR A 14 19.97 -6.28 1.27
CA THR A 14 20.33 -7.33 0.31
C THR A 14 19.12 -7.76 -0.51
N SER A 15 19.38 -8.47 -1.61
CA SER A 15 18.30 -9.05 -2.42
C SER A 15 17.46 -10.04 -1.63
N GLU A 16 18.09 -10.78 -0.71
CA GLU A 16 17.41 -11.74 0.15
C GLU A 16 16.50 -11.05 1.16
N GLU A 17 16.97 -9.96 1.75
CA GLU A 17 16.16 -9.15 2.66
C GLU A 17 14.97 -8.53 1.93
N ALA A 18 15.19 -8.03 0.72
CA ALA A 18 14.11 -7.46 -0.10
C ALA A 18 13.07 -8.52 -0.47
N ALA A 19 13.51 -9.74 -0.80
CA ALA A 19 12.61 -10.86 -1.09
C ALA A 19 11.77 -11.23 0.12
N GLN A 20 12.36 -11.21 1.30
CA GLN A 20 11.65 -11.50 2.55
C GLN A 20 10.62 -10.41 2.87
N LEU A 21 10.98 -9.16 2.69
CA LEU A 21 10.04 -8.05 2.86
C LEU A 21 8.86 -8.17 1.90
N LYS A 22 9.13 -8.50 0.65
CA LYS A 22 8.09 -8.74 -0.37
C LYS A 22 7.14 -9.86 0.07
N GLU A 23 7.67 -10.93 0.61
CA GLU A 23 6.88 -12.06 1.13
C GLU A 23 5.96 -11.62 2.27
N TYR A 24 6.46 -10.83 3.21
CA TYR A 24 5.64 -10.29 4.30
C TYR A 24 4.54 -9.38 3.80
N MET A 25 4.84 -8.54 2.82
CA MET A 25 3.85 -7.64 2.23
C MET A 25 2.78 -8.41 1.44
N ALA A 26 3.15 -9.51 0.79
CA ALA A 26 2.20 -10.39 0.12
C ALA A 26 1.31 -11.12 1.13
N ALA A 27 1.87 -11.58 2.24
CA ALA A 27 1.13 -12.24 3.31
C ALA A 27 0.12 -11.31 3.97
N PHE A 28 0.43 -10.02 4.09
CA PHE A 28 -0.51 -9.03 4.59
C PHE A 28 -1.81 -9.03 3.76
N VAL A 29 -1.70 -9.18 2.45
CA VAL A 29 -2.87 -9.24 1.57
C VAL A 29 -3.52 -10.61 1.59
N SER A 30 -2.75 -11.69 1.53
CA SER A 30 -3.34 -13.04 1.44
C SER A 30 -3.94 -13.53 2.77
N GLU A 31 -3.37 -13.12 3.89
CA GLU A 31 -3.71 -13.69 5.20
C GLU A 31 -4.08 -12.66 6.27
N GLY A 32 -3.76 -11.39 6.05
CA GLY A 32 -3.91 -10.34 7.04
C GLY A 32 -5.05 -9.38 6.78
N THR A 33 -4.93 -8.18 7.35
CA THR A 33 -5.94 -7.13 7.24
C THR A 33 -6.12 -6.59 5.84
N GLY A 34 -5.17 -6.84 4.95
CA GLY A 34 -5.27 -6.48 3.54
C GLY A 34 -6.04 -7.48 2.68
N SER A 35 -6.68 -8.47 3.28
CA SER A 35 -7.33 -9.57 2.55
C SER A 35 -8.45 -9.12 1.61
N VAL A 36 -9.00 -7.93 1.81
CA VAL A 36 -9.97 -7.35 0.88
C VAL A 36 -9.38 -7.19 -0.54
N LEU A 37 -8.05 -7.13 -0.66
CA LEU A 37 -7.36 -7.04 -1.96
C LEU A 37 -7.05 -8.41 -2.57
N SER A 38 -7.37 -9.51 -1.90
CA SER A 38 -7.13 -10.86 -2.42
C SER A 38 -8.22 -11.28 -3.42
N GLY A 39 -7.96 -12.34 -4.17
CA GLY A 39 -8.95 -12.93 -5.07
C GLY A 39 -9.16 -12.17 -6.37
N ARG A 40 -8.27 -11.26 -6.72
CA ARG A 40 -8.34 -10.48 -7.96
C ARG A 40 -7.54 -11.14 -9.08
N SER A 41 -7.75 -10.66 -10.31
CA SER A 41 -7.01 -11.17 -11.48
C SER A 41 -5.53 -10.78 -11.47
N TYR A 42 -5.14 -9.86 -10.61
CA TYR A 42 -3.76 -9.43 -10.40
C TYR A 42 -3.39 -9.65 -8.93
N THR A 43 -2.10 -9.78 -8.65
CA THR A 43 -1.62 -9.96 -7.27
C THR A 43 -1.19 -8.62 -6.68
N VAL A 44 -1.40 -8.46 -5.38
CA VAL A 44 -1.06 -7.24 -4.64
C VAL A 44 -0.25 -7.61 -3.41
N ALA A 45 0.78 -6.85 -3.15
CA ALA A 45 1.49 -6.87 -1.88
C ALA A 45 1.48 -5.46 -1.30
N GLY A 46 1.40 -5.32 0.01
CA GLY A 46 1.32 -3.99 0.59
C GLY A 46 1.32 -3.97 2.09
N LYS A 47 1.14 -2.79 2.64
CA LYS A 47 1.07 -2.55 4.07
C LYS A 47 0.26 -1.30 4.37
N THR A 48 -0.55 -1.39 5.43
CA THR A 48 -1.25 -0.21 5.95
C THR A 48 -0.46 0.44 7.06
N GLY A 49 -0.78 1.69 7.33
CA GLY A 49 -0.28 2.41 8.47
C GLY A 49 -1.34 3.36 8.99
N THR A 50 -1.26 3.68 10.27
CA THR A 50 -2.15 4.65 10.92
C THR A 50 -1.28 5.59 11.73
N ALA A 51 -1.36 6.88 11.44
CA ALA A 51 -0.63 7.91 12.18
C ALA A 51 -1.63 8.75 12.97
N GLU A 52 -1.45 8.78 14.26
CA GLU A 52 -2.26 9.60 15.14
C GLU A 52 -1.68 11.01 15.25
N TYR A 53 -2.55 12.00 15.28
CA TYR A 53 -2.14 13.37 15.53
C TYR A 53 -3.19 14.05 16.40
N SER A 54 -2.72 14.99 17.22
CA SER A 54 -3.56 15.70 18.18
C SER A 54 -3.98 17.03 17.59
N MET A 55 -5.28 17.32 17.65
CA MET A 55 -5.84 18.61 17.23
C MET A 55 -6.74 19.13 18.34
N THR A 56 -7.11 20.42 18.25
CA THR A 56 -8.00 21.06 19.22
C THR A 56 -9.35 20.37 19.35
N ASP A 57 -9.77 19.63 18.33
CA ASP A 57 -11.05 18.92 18.29
C ASP A 57 -10.95 17.45 18.74
N GLY A 58 -9.81 17.06 19.36
CA GLY A 58 -9.58 15.69 19.77
C GLY A 58 -8.58 14.96 18.88
N GLU A 59 -8.35 13.69 19.17
CA GLU A 59 -7.42 12.87 18.39
C GLU A 59 -8.02 12.48 17.08
N LYS A 60 -7.25 12.67 16.01
CA LYS A 60 -7.58 12.22 14.67
C LYS A 60 -6.45 11.38 14.11
N THR A 61 -6.75 10.58 13.12
CA THR A 61 -5.77 9.70 12.50
C THR A 61 -5.72 9.92 11.00
N HIS A 62 -4.49 9.83 10.46
CA HIS A 62 -4.31 9.58 9.04
C HIS A 62 -4.19 8.08 8.84
N SER A 63 -4.93 7.55 7.91
CA SER A 63 -4.82 6.16 7.50
C SER A 63 -4.20 6.11 6.12
N TRP A 64 -3.28 5.17 5.90
CA TRP A 64 -2.64 5.06 4.60
C TRP A 64 -2.34 3.60 4.27
N PHE A 65 -2.21 3.36 2.98
CA PHE A 65 -1.82 2.10 2.41
C PHE A 65 -0.76 2.36 1.34
N THR A 66 0.26 1.55 1.31
CA THR A 66 1.22 1.52 0.21
C THR A 66 1.40 0.08 -0.25
N GLY A 67 1.49 -0.11 -1.55
CA GLY A 67 1.62 -1.45 -2.10
C GLY A 67 2.04 -1.43 -3.56
N PHE A 68 2.20 -2.61 -4.09
CA PHE A 68 2.56 -2.79 -5.49
C PHE A 68 1.82 -3.99 -6.07
N THR A 69 1.67 -3.99 -7.38
CA THR A 69 0.95 -5.06 -8.08
C THR A 69 1.89 -5.93 -8.89
N ASN A 70 1.41 -7.14 -9.09
CA ASN A 70 2.12 -8.26 -9.69
C ASN A 70 3.37 -8.58 -8.88
N VAL A 71 3.12 -9.31 -7.79
CA VAL A 71 4.11 -9.61 -6.74
C VAL A 71 5.39 -10.21 -7.34
N ASP A 72 5.26 -11.10 -8.34
CA ASP A 72 6.40 -11.77 -8.95
C ASP A 72 7.11 -10.91 -10.01
N ASN A 73 6.41 -9.94 -10.58
CA ASN A 73 6.95 -9.02 -11.58
C ASN A 73 6.29 -7.66 -11.40
N PRO A 74 6.74 -6.84 -10.42
CA PRO A 74 6.07 -5.60 -10.05
C PRO A 74 5.86 -4.65 -11.22
N GLU A 75 4.65 -4.13 -11.32
CA GLU A 75 4.22 -3.27 -12.42
C GLU A 75 3.83 -1.88 -11.96
N LEU A 76 3.06 -1.78 -10.88
CA LEU A 76 2.56 -0.51 -10.35
C LEU A 76 2.85 -0.39 -8.86
N VAL A 77 3.12 0.82 -8.42
CA VAL A 77 3.13 1.20 -7.00
C VAL A 77 1.95 2.12 -6.75
N ILE A 78 1.24 1.88 -5.68
CA ILE A 78 0.12 2.73 -5.27
C ILE A 78 0.29 3.13 -3.81
N THR A 79 0.02 4.39 -3.52
CA THR A 79 -0.05 4.90 -2.14
C THR A 79 -1.33 5.70 -1.99
N VAL A 80 -2.08 5.42 -0.94
CA VAL A 80 -3.33 6.10 -0.61
C VAL A 80 -3.24 6.62 0.81
N ILE A 81 -3.59 7.88 1.00
CA ILE A 81 -3.66 8.52 2.31
C ILE A 81 -5.06 9.10 2.49
N THR A 82 -5.69 8.78 3.63
CA THR A 82 -6.94 9.42 4.04
C THR A 82 -6.67 10.28 5.27
N GLU A 83 -7.01 11.56 5.18
CA GLU A 83 -6.72 12.53 6.24
C GLU A 83 -7.90 12.71 7.18
N GLY A 84 -7.60 12.95 8.45
CA GLY A 84 -8.58 13.46 9.42
C GLY A 84 -9.72 12.52 9.75
N SER A 85 -9.53 11.23 9.59
CA SER A 85 -10.58 10.25 9.88
C SER A 85 -10.62 9.90 11.36
N ASP A 86 -11.77 9.48 11.83
CA ASP A 86 -11.85 8.82 13.13
C ASP A 86 -11.13 7.46 13.05
N GLY A 87 -10.89 6.82 14.16
CA GLY A 87 -10.08 5.60 14.22
C GLY A 87 -10.56 4.41 13.38
N SER A 88 -11.66 4.55 12.65
CA SER A 88 -12.20 3.48 11.79
C SER A 88 -11.58 3.45 10.39
N ALA A 89 -10.66 4.35 10.09
CA ALA A 89 -10.20 4.59 8.73
C ALA A 89 -9.17 3.59 8.19
N GLY A 90 -8.68 2.68 9.00
CA GLY A 90 -7.65 1.72 8.57
C GLY A 90 -8.04 0.92 7.32
N GLY A 91 -9.30 0.50 7.23
CA GLY A 91 -9.81 -0.22 6.07
C GLY A 91 -10.12 0.67 4.87
N LYS A 92 -10.25 1.97 5.08
CA LYS A 92 -10.67 2.91 4.03
C LYS A 92 -9.60 3.11 2.96
N ALA A 93 -8.34 3.28 3.37
CA ALA A 93 -7.24 3.43 2.43
C ALA A 93 -7.07 2.16 1.58
N VAL A 94 -7.21 0.98 2.18
CA VAL A 94 -7.14 -0.30 1.47
C VAL A 94 -8.28 -0.41 0.45
N SER A 95 -9.50 -0.06 0.84
CA SER A 95 -10.66 -0.12 -0.05
C SER A 95 -10.51 0.83 -1.24
N ILE A 96 -10.02 2.04 -1.00
CA ILE A 96 -9.76 3.01 -2.06
C ILE A 96 -8.69 2.48 -3.00
N ALA A 97 -7.61 1.93 -2.47
CA ALA A 97 -6.55 1.33 -3.28
C ALA A 97 -7.11 0.22 -4.17
N GLY A 98 -7.94 -0.65 -3.60
CA GLY A 98 -8.59 -1.73 -4.35
C GLY A 98 -9.44 -1.21 -5.49
N ALA A 99 -10.24 -0.17 -5.26
CA ALA A 99 -11.08 0.44 -6.29
C ALA A 99 -10.24 1.03 -7.44
N VAL A 100 -9.15 1.72 -7.11
CA VAL A 100 -8.26 2.30 -8.11
C VAL A 100 -7.58 1.21 -8.94
N LEU A 101 -7.06 0.17 -8.28
CA LEU A 101 -6.39 -0.94 -8.96
C LEU A 101 -7.36 -1.72 -9.86
N ASP A 102 -8.57 -1.97 -9.39
CA ASP A 102 -9.60 -2.63 -10.19
C ASP A 102 -9.94 -1.80 -11.44
N SER A 103 -10.05 -0.49 -11.28
CA SER A 103 -10.29 0.41 -12.41
C SER A 103 -9.15 0.36 -13.42
N TYR A 104 -7.91 0.29 -12.97
CA TYR A 104 -6.76 0.18 -13.86
C TYR A 104 -6.75 -1.14 -14.62
N TYR A 105 -6.95 -2.26 -13.92
CA TYR A 105 -6.82 -3.59 -14.53
C TYR A 105 -8.05 -4.02 -15.33
N ASN A 106 -9.20 -3.42 -15.09
CA ASN A 106 -10.44 -3.77 -15.77
C ASN A 106 -10.85 -2.76 -16.86
N ARG A 107 -9.95 -1.89 -17.24
CA ARG A 107 -10.21 -0.91 -18.29
C ARG A 107 -10.13 -1.48 -19.69
#